data_073c49bf6942acf84fa6870c6406a5c8
#
_entry.id   073c49bf6942acf84fa6870c6406a5c8
#
_cell.length_a   1.000
_cell.length_b   1.000
_cell.length_c   1.000
_cell.angle_alpha   90.00
_cell.angle_beta   90.00
_cell.angle_gamma   90.00
#
_symmetry.space_group_name_H-M   'P 1'
#
loop_
_entity.id
_entity.type
_entity.pdbx_description
1 polymer ?
#
loop_
_entity_poly.entity_id
_entity_poly.type
_entity_poly.pdbx_seq_one_letter_code
_entity_poly.pdbx_strand_id
1 'polypeptide(L)'
;GLYWGFTRVNGRDYFHHPGPTHWRRITVKVLRNHGHSQREPVQWQTDYELLDERGQGVLIETQIWSMREQNGEYVLDLQWSGEAQTNVTIGKYDSGGLFMRMPWRDGIKAAAVNSARQRNLSAEGQRATWLDVGMQVAGRDDLAHVTFFDHPQNRGFPQAWRVDGQFGVGPVPTRAGDWQLGKGETVELRYRLHVHTGPLDDVYLNRAWTHFAGQQHSGAMWNLARAEAHKAKLLTPREAAAAMTAPDGFEVSVWAAEPMITQPMAFCWDDRGRLWIAENRDYENRHDGFANSGDSRILILEDTDRDGSADNRRVFLEGIPFPAAIAVGLEGLWLGAPPNLLFIPDRNGDDLADTDDIEVRLTGWGIDDRHETINSLHWGPDGWLYGCQGFATNSRIGKPAGDGAVYQVHDDFPQQIELQGPGEQINGGVWRYHPVKDRFEVVAHGFSNPWGIDYNAKGQLFITACVIPHLWHVIPGGIYHRQGGQHFNPYFYSDLRTIADHRHRSAHGGA
;
A
#
# COMPACT_ATOMS: atom_id res chain seq x y z
N GLY A 1 -9.04 9.85 30.09
CA GLY A 1 -9.08 8.43 30.44
C GLY A 1 -9.69 7.59 29.34
N LEU A 2 -9.37 6.31 29.33
CA LEU A 2 -9.94 5.30 28.44
C LEU A 2 -10.98 4.49 29.22
N TYR A 3 -12.18 4.30 28.64
CA TYR A 3 -13.33 3.68 29.28
C TYR A 3 -13.89 2.57 28.40
N TRP A 4 -14.51 1.60 29.06
CA TRP A 4 -15.31 0.58 28.39
C TRP A 4 -16.59 0.31 29.20
N GLY A 5 -17.72 0.17 28.50
CA GLY A 5 -19.00 -0.22 29.11
C GLY A 5 -20.18 0.06 28.19
N PHE A 6 -21.33 -0.53 28.49
CA PHE A 6 -22.59 -0.27 27.78
C PHE A 6 -23.60 0.45 28.68
N THR A 7 -24.39 1.32 28.08
CA THR A 7 -25.34 2.16 28.80
C THR A 7 -26.65 1.46 29.17
N ARG A 8 -27.01 0.38 28.46
CA ARG A 8 -28.31 -0.28 28.60
C ARG A 8 -28.23 -1.79 28.49
N VAL A 9 -27.54 -2.45 29.44
CA VAL A 9 -27.56 -3.91 29.50
C VAL A 9 -28.72 -4.35 30.37
N ASN A 10 -29.76 -4.92 29.76
CA ASN A 10 -31.05 -5.20 30.39
C ASN A 10 -31.64 -3.96 31.13
N GLY A 11 -31.43 -2.77 30.52
CA GLY A 11 -31.91 -1.49 31.06
C GLY A 11 -30.99 -0.82 32.09
N ARG A 12 -29.95 -1.50 32.58
CA ARG A 12 -29.01 -0.96 33.57
C ARG A 12 -27.80 -0.29 32.87
N ASP A 13 -27.32 0.84 33.43
CA ASP A 13 -26.20 1.62 32.92
C ASP A 13 -24.87 1.17 33.55
N TYR A 14 -23.95 0.67 32.72
CA TYR A 14 -22.60 0.27 33.13
C TYR A 14 -21.54 1.22 32.58
N PHE A 15 -21.92 2.39 32.07
CA PHE A 15 -21.02 3.32 31.38
C PHE A 15 -20.93 4.69 32.09
N HIS A 16 -22.05 5.41 32.32
CA HIS A 16 -21.98 6.78 32.78
C HIS A 16 -21.68 6.91 34.29
N HIS A 17 -22.35 6.14 35.12
CA HIS A 17 -22.25 6.24 36.57
C HIS A 17 -22.25 4.87 37.25
N PRO A 18 -21.35 3.95 36.83
CA PRO A 18 -21.35 2.65 37.44
C PRO A 18 -20.78 2.70 38.86
N GLY A 19 -21.48 2.09 39.81
CA GLY A 19 -21.05 1.91 41.19
C GLY A 19 -20.38 0.55 41.40
N PRO A 20 -19.82 0.28 42.59
CA PRO A 20 -19.11 -0.95 42.91
C PRO A 20 -19.99 -2.21 42.83
N THR A 21 -21.30 -2.08 42.77
CA THR A 21 -22.25 -3.18 42.64
C THR A 21 -22.61 -3.55 41.21
N HIS A 22 -22.03 -2.86 40.20
CA HIS A 22 -22.35 -3.08 38.81
C HIS A 22 -21.54 -4.24 38.19
N TRP A 23 -20.37 -4.51 38.72
CA TRP A 23 -19.52 -5.60 38.24
C TRP A 23 -18.70 -6.25 39.33
N ARG A 24 -18.30 -7.47 39.05
CA ARG A 24 -17.34 -8.23 39.83
C ARG A 24 -16.13 -8.56 38.95
N ARG A 25 -14.93 -8.22 39.44
CA ARG A 25 -13.71 -8.64 38.78
C ARG A 25 -13.48 -10.14 38.98
N ILE A 26 -13.26 -10.87 37.88
CA ILE A 26 -12.96 -12.29 37.92
C ILE A 26 -11.43 -12.48 37.94
N THR A 27 -10.73 -11.95 36.95
CA THR A 27 -9.27 -12.06 36.87
C THR A 27 -8.61 -10.85 36.22
N VAL A 28 -7.33 -10.67 36.54
CA VAL A 28 -6.41 -9.81 35.82
C VAL A 28 -5.10 -10.57 35.71
N LYS A 29 -4.63 -10.83 34.50
CA LYS A 29 -3.38 -11.57 34.29
C LYS A 29 -2.57 -10.98 33.15
N VAL A 30 -1.26 -11.03 33.27
CA VAL A 30 -0.32 -10.77 32.20
C VAL A 30 -0.19 -12.04 31.38
N LEU A 31 -0.51 -11.98 30.09
CA LEU A 31 -0.40 -13.10 29.17
C LEU A 31 1.00 -13.19 28.56
N ARG A 32 1.57 -12.02 28.26
CA ARG A 32 2.93 -11.91 27.73
C ARG A 32 3.60 -10.68 28.33
N ASN A 33 4.77 -10.89 28.91
CA ASN A 33 5.62 -9.83 29.43
C ASN A 33 6.96 -9.86 28.68
N HIS A 34 7.45 -8.69 28.24
CA HIS A 34 8.73 -8.64 27.56
C HIS A 34 9.88 -8.87 28.50
N GLY A 35 10.61 -9.93 28.26
CA GLY A 35 11.93 -10.09 28.83
C GLY A 35 13.05 -9.44 28.02
N HIS A 36 13.08 -9.56 26.68
CA HIS A 36 14.31 -9.31 25.93
C HIS A 36 14.20 -8.84 24.46
N SER A 37 13.02 -8.54 23.94
CA SER A 37 12.92 -8.04 22.55
C SER A 37 11.87 -6.92 22.42
N GLN A 38 12.27 -5.77 21.91
CA GLN A 38 11.39 -4.59 21.67
C GLN A 38 10.31 -4.84 20.58
N ARG A 39 10.33 -5.99 19.88
CA ARG A 39 9.42 -6.30 18.76
C ARG A 39 8.16 -7.06 19.14
N GLU A 40 8.12 -7.67 20.33
CA GLU A 40 6.95 -8.44 20.75
C GLU A 40 6.01 -7.60 21.62
N PRO A 41 4.66 -7.69 21.47
CA PRO A 41 3.73 -6.91 22.27
C PRO A 41 3.67 -7.40 23.72
N VAL A 42 3.50 -6.48 24.66
CA VAL A 42 3.02 -6.80 26.00
C VAL A 42 1.53 -7.11 25.89
N GLN A 43 1.08 -8.19 26.54
CA GLN A 43 -0.33 -8.59 26.53
C GLN A 43 -0.86 -8.85 27.93
N TRP A 44 -2.08 -8.39 28.19
CA TRP A 44 -2.79 -8.70 29.43
C TRP A 44 -4.26 -8.97 29.17
N GLN A 45 -4.88 -9.68 30.08
CA GLN A 45 -6.30 -10.01 30.05
C GLN A 45 -6.96 -9.56 31.35
N THR A 46 -8.18 -9.03 31.21
CA THR A 46 -9.06 -8.73 32.33
C THR A 46 -10.42 -9.35 32.08
N ASP A 47 -10.94 -10.07 33.06
CA ASP A 47 -12.26 -10.65 33.01
C ASP A 47 -13.13 -10.04 34.12
N TYR A 48 -14.33 -9.61 33.72
CA TYR A 48 -15.34 -9.00 34.58
C TYR A 48 -16.68 -9.66 34.34
N GLU A 49 -17.49 -9.73 35.40
CA GLU A 49 -18.88 -10.10 35.29
C GLU A 49 -19.74 -8.89 35.58
N LEU A 50 -20.62 -8.53 34.65
CA LEU A 50 -21.65 -7.52 34.87
C LEU A 50 -22.75 -8.12 35.72
N LEU A 51 -23.21 -7.36 36.73
CA LEU A 51 -24.17 -7.82 37.70
C LEU A 51 -25.47 -7.03 37.54
N ASP A 52 -26.60 -7.70 37.66
CA ASP A 52 -27.92 -7.04 37.80
C ASP A 52 -28.10 -6.37 39.19
N GLU A 53 -29.24 -5.78 39.42
CA GLU A 53 -29.56 -5.12 40.69
C GLU A 53 -29.63 -6.08 41.89
N ARG A 54 -29.76 -7.39 41.62
CA ARG A 54 -29.77 -8.46 42.63
C ARG A 54 -28.39 -9.08 42.83
N GLY A 55 -27.39 -8.60 42.14
CA GLY A 55 -26.04 -9.12 42.18
C GLY A 55 -25.83 -10.43 41.42
N GLN A 56 -26.77 -10.77 40.52
CA GLN A 56 -26.61 -11.95 39.63
C GLN A 56 -25.88 -11.57 38.37
N GLY A 57 -25.03 -12.48 37.86
CA GLY A 57 -24.28 -12.28 36.61
C GLY A 57 -25.19 -12.24 35.39
N VAL A 58 -25.02 -11.21 34.56
CA VAL A 58 -25.76 -11.06 33.30
C VAL A 58 -24.87 -11.22 32.09
N LEU A 59 -23.60 -10.76 32.14
CA LEU A 59 -22.64 -10.84 31.04
C LEU A 59 -21.24 -11.02 31.60
N ILE A 60 -20.47 -11.96 31.07
CA ILE A 60 -19.02 -12.05 31.34
C ILE A 60 -18.29 -11.34 30.22
N GLU A 61 -17.51 -10.32 30.58
CA GLU A 61 -16.66 -9.58 29.67
C GLU A 61 -15.23 -10.01 29.79
N THR A 62 -14.60 -10.34 28.67
CA THR A 62 -13.16 -10.56 28.56
C THR A 62 -12.54 -9.49 27.68
N GLN A 63 -11.53 -8.80 28.20
CA GLN A 63 -10.73 -7.83 27.47
C GLN A 63 -9.30 -8.35 27.36
N ILE A 64 -8.81 -8.55 26.15
CA ILE A 64 -7.41 -8.86 25.87
C ILE A 64 -6.80 -7.63 25.21
N TRP A 65 -5.84 -7.04 25.89
CA TRP A 65 -5.08 -5.91 25.41
C TRP A 65 -3.68 -6.33 24.97
N SER A 66 -3.24 -5.76 23.87
CA SER A 66 -1.87 -5.93 23.34
C SER A 66 -1.29 -4.55 23.05
N MET A 67 -0.12 -4.26 23.59
CA MET A 67 0.58 -2.99 23.37
C MET A 67 1.97 -3.22 22.83
N ARG A 68 2.34 -2.48 21.81
CA ARG A 68 3.71 -2.44 21.27
C ARG A 68 4.11 -1.02 20.92
N GLU A 69 5.40 -0.79 20.97
CA GLU A 69 6.02 0.39 20.38
C GLU A 69 6.47 0.04 18.96
N GLN A 70 6.27 0.94 18.02
CA GLN A 70 6.69 0.79 16.64
C GLN A 70 7.11 2.17 16.10
N ASN A 71 8.40 2.34 15.82
CA ASN A 71 8.98 3.57 15.26
C ASN A 71 8.69 4.85 16.10
N GLY A 72 8.71 4.75 17.40
CA GLY A 72 8.42 5.87 18.31
C GLY A 72 6.94 6.13 18.55
N GLU A 73 6.06 5.34 17.98
CA GLU A 73 4.60 5.37 18.13
C GLU A 73 4.12 4.19 18.98
N TYR A 74 2.94 4.29 19.55
CA TYR A 74 2.36 3.19 20.33
C TYR A 74 1.10 2.67 19.66
N VAL A 75 1.00 1.35 19.57
CA VAL A 75 -0.16 0.66 19.05
C VAL A 75 -0.75 -0.21 20.15
N LEU A 76 -2.03 0.01 20.47
CA LEU A 76 -2.80 -0.76 21.44
C LEU A 76 -3.95 -1.46 20.72
N ASP A 77 -3.98 -2.78 20.78
CA ASP A 77 -5.06 -3.60 20.24
C ASP A 77 -5.95 -4.10 21.38
N LEU A 78 -7.25 -3.92 21.23
CA LEU A 78 -8.28 -4.49 22.11
C LEU A 78 -9.04 -5.60 21.37
N GLN A 79 -9.08 -6.78 21.99
CA GLN A 79 -10.07 -7.81 21.68
C GLN A 79 -11.01 -7.90 22.89
N TRP A 80 -12.27 -7.57 22.64
CA TRP A 80 -13.32 -7.67 23.66
C TRP A 80 -14.29 -8.77 23.26
N SER A 81 -14.71 -9.58 24.24
CA SER A 81 -15.81 -10.50 24.10
C SER A 81 -16.76 -10.40 25.27
N GLY A 82 -18.05 -10.55 24.98
CA GLY A 82 -19.12 -10.59 25.99
C GLY A 82 -19.93 -11.87 25.83
N GLU A 83 -19.93 -12.74 26.86
CA GLU A 83 -20.70 -13.96 26.92
C GLU A 83 -21.93 -13.76 27.81
N ALA A 84 -23.11 -13.94 27.25
CA ALA A 84 -24.37 -13.76 27.94
C ALA A 84 -24.65 -14.90 28.96
N GLN A 85 -24.79 -14.58 30.24
CA GLN A 85 -25.11 -15.53 31.30
C GLN A 85 -26.63 -15.78 31.45
N THR A 86 -27.41 -14.90 30.87
CA THR A 86 -28.87 -14.94 30.75
C THR A 86 -29.24 -14.39 29.38
N ASN A 87 -30.52 -14.24 29.06
CA ASN A 87 -30.92 -13.46 27.90
C ASN A 87 -30.59 -11.99 28.12
N VAL A 88 -29.79 -11.41 27.25
CA VAL A 88 -29.29 -10.03 27.37
C VAL A 88 -29.76 -9.18 26.22
N THR A 89 -30.28 -8.02 26.52
CA THR A 89 -30.51 -6.93 25.58
C THR A 89 -29.51 -5.83 25.88
N ILE A 90 -28.61 -5.53 24.89
CA ILE A 90 -27.77 -4.34 24.95
C ILE A 90 -28.48 -3.27 24.12
N GLY A 91 -29.14 -2.33 24.82
CA GLY A 91 -30.06 -1.38 24.21
C GLY A 91 -29.36 -0.30 23.39
N LYS A 92 -30.03 0.14 22.33
CA LYS A 92 -29.61 1.27 21.51
C LYS A 92 -29.37 2.52 22.37
N TYR A 93 -28.20 3.15 22.14
CA TYR A 93 -27.89 4.43 22.76
C TYR A 93 -26.85 5.18 21.90
N ASP A 94 -26.63 6.47 22.21
CA ASP A 94 -25.70 7.34 21.49
C ASP A 94 -24.28 7.37 22.09
N SER A 95 -24.05 6.63 23.18
CA SER A 95 -22.75 6.41 23.83
C SER A 95 -22.67 5.00 24.39
N GLY A 96 -21.44 4.53 24.68
CA GLY A 96 -21.16 3.18 25.15
C GLY A 96 -20.21 2.44 24.19
N GLY A 97 -19.53 1.42 24.69
CA GLY A 97 -18.43 0.74 24.02
C GLY A 97 -17.09 1.31 24.49
N LEU A 98 -16.10 1.29 23.60
CA LEU A 98 -14.78 1.89 23.86
C LEU A 98 -14.88 3.41 23.74
N PHE A 99 -14.44 4.13 24.76
CA PHE A 99 -14.53 5.58 24.78
C PHE A 99 -13.28 6.20 25.43
N MET A 100 -12.79 7.26 24.86
CA MET A 100 -11.67 8.02 25.40
C MET A 100 -12.05 9.47 25.62
N ARG A 101 -11.67 9.99 26.77
CA ARG A 101 -11.72 11.41 27.07
C ARG A 101 -10.32 11.97 27.19
N MET A 102 -10.02 12.93 26.31
CA MET A 102 -8.79 13.70 26.34
C MET A 102 -8.79 14.67 27.53
N PRO A 103 -7.62 15.07 28.06
CA PRO A 103 -7.50 16.10 29.09
C PRO A 103 -7.67 17.52 28.50
N TRP A 104 -8.65 17.67 27.62
CA TRP A 104 -8.93 18.95 26.97
C TRP A 104 -9.63 19.93 27.92
N ARG A 105 -9.34 21.20 27.73
CA ARG A 105 -10.01 22.33 28.36
C ARG A 105 -9.97 23.55 27.43
N ASP A 106 -10.80 24.54 27.70
CA ASP A 106 -10.86 25.77 26.92
C ASP A 106 -9.48 26.39 26.73
N GLY A 107 -9.17 26.80 25.50
CA GLY A 107 -7.86 27.35 25.11
C GLY A 107 -6.85 26.34 24.58
N ILE A 108 -7.08 25.04 24.72
CA ILE A 108 -6.22 24.00 24.12
C ILE A 108 -6.71 23.69 22.71
N LYS A 109 -5.81 23.76 21.71
CA LYS A 109 -6.13 23.36 20.34
C LYS A 109 -6.36 21.87 20.30
N ALA A 110 -7.49 21.46 19.72
CA ALA A 110 -7.80 20.06 19.46
C ALA A 110 -8.66 19.93 18.20
N ALA A 111 -8.62 18.76 17.56
CA ALA A 111 -9.46 18.43 16.44
C ALA A 111 -9.75 16.93 16.42
N ALA A 112 -10.99 16.56 16.06
CA ALA A 112 -11.36 15.20 15.72
C ALA A 112 -11.64 15.12 14.22
N VAL A 113 -11.14 14.08 13.54
CA VAL A 113 -11.33 13.88 12.09
C VAL A 113 -11.57 12.40 11.84
N ASN A 114 -12.58 12.06 11.04
CA ASN A 114 -12.82 10.67 10.65
C ASN A 114 -12.34 10.35 9.23
N SER A 115 -12.36 9.07 8.84
CA SER A 115 -11.92 8.61 7.53
C SER A 115 -12.69 9.19 6.34
N ALA A 116 -13.87 9.79 6.57
CA ALA A 116 -14.65 10.54 5.59
C ALA A 116 -14.34 12.04 5.60
N ARG A 117 -13.28 12.48 6.33
CA ARG A 117 -12.84 13.86 6.51
C ARG A 117 -13.86 14.79 7.19
N GLN A 118 -14.84 14.23 7.86
CA GLN A 118 -15.73 15.01 8.72
C GLN A 118 -15.00 15.41 10.00
N ARG A 119 -15.22 16.64 10.47
CA ARG A 119 -14.44 17.23 11.55
C ARG A 119 -15.30 17.58 12.76
N ASN A 120 -14.75 17.34 13.96
CA ASN A 120 -15.36 17.73 15.22
C ASN A 120 -16.82 17.26 15.32
N LEU A 121 -17.74 18.13 15.67
CA LEU A 121 -19.16 17.79 15.80
C LEU A 121 -19.82 17.32 14.49
N SER A 122 -19.26 17.60 13.32
CA SER A 122 -19.78 17.03 12.07
C SER A 122 -19.47 15.54 11.90
N ALA A 123 -18.54 14.99 12.68
CA ALA A 123 -18.25 13.57 12.76
C ALA A 123 -19.13 12.83 13.78
N GLU A 124 -19.86 13.55 14.63
CA GLU A 124 -20.78 12.96 15.62
C GLU A 124 -21.88 12.13 14.94
N GLY A 125 -22.00 10.88 15.35
CA GLY A 125 -22.98 9.94 14.82
C GLY A 125 -22.68 9.39 13.43
N GLN A 126 -21.59 9.83 12.79
CA GLN A 126 -21.22 9.38 11.46
C GLN A 126 -20.46 8.05 11.52
N ARG A 127 -20.63 7.25 10.46
CA ARG A 127 -19.98 5.94 10.33
C ARG A 127 -18.66 6.12 9.56
N ALA A 128 -17.59 5.59 10.12
CA ALA A 128 -16.26 5.70 9.51
C ALA A 128 -15.37 4.54 9.96
N THR A 129 -14.36 4.20 9.17
CA THR A 129 -13.45 3.09 9.48
C THR A 129 -12.44 3.45 10.57
N TRP A 130 -12.13 4.73 10.71
CA TRP A 130 -11.31 5.25 11.80
C TRP A 130 -11.73 6.67 12.16
N LEU A 131 -11.37 7.06 13.38
CA LEU A 131 -11.50 8.42 13.89
C LEU A 131 -10.23 8.79 14.64
N ASP A 132 -9.64 9.91 14.25
CA ASP A 132 -8.48 10.51 14.90
C ASP A 132 -8.89 11.67 15.80
N VAL A 133 -8.26 11.79 16.94
CA VAL A 133 -8.34 12.97 17.80
C VAL A 133 -6.94 13.46 18.14
N GLY A 134 -6.63 14.67 17.68
CA GLY A 134 -5.37 15.36 17.97
C GLY A 134 -5.57 16.49 18.97
N MET A 135 -4.60 16.68 19.87
CA MET A 135 -4.62 17.72 20.88
C MET A 135 -3.23 18.32 21.09
N GLN A 136 -3.17 19.62 21.31
CA GLN A 136 -1.94 20.32 21.71
C GLN A 136 -1.47 19.86 23.09
N VAL A 137 -0.22 19.50 23.19
CA VAL A 137 0.44 19.08 24.43
C VAL A 137 1.55 20.06 24.77
N ALA A 138 1.68 20.40 26.05
CA ALA A 138 2.73 21.32 26.51
C ALA A 138 4.12 20.84 26.12
N GLY A 139 4.94 21.74 25.58
CA GLY A 139 6.32 21.46 25.17
C GLY A 139 6.43 20.87 23.74
N ARG A 140 5.34 20.86 22.96
CA ARG A 140 5.33 20.44 21.55
C ARG A 140 4.71 21.51 20.65
N ASP A 141 5.26 21.66 19.47
CA ASP A 141 4.73 22.55 18.41
C ASP A 141 3.66 21.86 17.54
N ASP A 142 3.67 20.51 17.50
CA ASP A 142 2.70 19.67 16.80
C ASP A 142 1.59 19.16 17.75
N LEU A 143 0.60 18.47 17.20
CA LEU A 143 -0.42 17.78 17.97
C LEU A 143 0.03 16.35 18.32
N ALA A 144 -0.37 15.89 19.49
CA ALA A 144 -0.37 14.48 19.84
C ALA A 144 -1.71 13.88 19.48
N HIS A 145 -1.70 12.75 18.80
CA HIS A 145 -2.87 12.11 18.22
C HIS A 145 -3.14 10.75 18.83
N VAL A 146 -4.41 10.40 18.90
CA VAL A 146 -4.87 9.02 19.10
C VAL A 146 -5.91 8.71 18.03
N THR A 147 -5.56 7.78 17.14
CA THR A 147 -6.48 7.29 16.12
C THR A 147 -7.10 5.97 16.57
N PHE A 148 -8.42 5.89 16.52
CA PHE A 148 -9.17 4.65 16.76
C PHE A 148 -9.50 4.00 15.43
N PHE A 149 -9.26 2.71 15.31
CA PHE A 149 -9.62 1.89 14.15
C PHE A 149 -10.75 0.92 14.53
N ASP A 150 -11.78 0.89 13.69
CA ASP A 150 -12.87 -0.09 13.78
C ASP A 150 -12.57 -1.29 12.88
N HIS A 151 -12.81 -2.51 13.37
CA HIS A 151 -12.46 -3.72 12.63
C HIS A 151 -13.62 -4.21 11.76
N PRO A 152 -13.39 -4.68 10.51
CA PRO A 152 -14.45 -5.14 9.61
C PRO A 152 -15.32 -6.29 10.13
N GLN A 153 -14.80 -7.09 11.07
CA GLN A 153 -15.55 -8.17 11.72
C GLN A 153 -16.44 -7.70 12.86
N ASN A 154 -16.35 -6.43 13.28
CA ASN A 154 -17.21 -5.89 14.32
C ASN A 154 -18.66 -5.85 13.86
N ARG A 155 -19.54 -6.27 14.72
CA ARG A 155 -20.99 -6.15 14.48
C ARG A 155 -21.34 -4.69 14.24
N GLY A 156 -21.99 -4.40 13.09
CA GLY A 156 -22.38 -3.05 12.70
C GLY A 156 -21.29 -2.22 12.04
N PHE A 157 -20.17 -2.84 11.61
CA PHE A 157 -19.07 -2.18 10.89
C PHE A 157 -19.54 -1.44 9.60
N PRO A 158 -18.95 -0.27 9.26
CA PRO A 158 -18.24 0.61 10.16
C PRO A 158 -19.19 1.20 11.19
N GLN A 159 -18.77 1.22 12.45
CA GLN A 159 -19.62 1.71 13.53
C GLN A 159 -19.77 3.24 13.50
N ALA A 160 -20.84 3.74 14.10
CA ALA A 160 -21.02 5.18 14.29
C ALA A 160 -20.16 5.69 15.44
N TRP A 161 -19.62 6.90 15.30
CA TRP A 161 -18.70 7.49 16.28
C TRP A 161 -19.42 8.47 17.21
N ARG A 162 -19.08 8.41 18.47
CA ARG A 162 -19.32 9.50 19.42
C ARG A 162 -18.19 10.52 19.31
N VAL A 163 -18.53 11.78 19.11
CA VAL A 163 -17.61 12.92 19.18
C VAL A 163 -18.31 14.03 19.94
N ASP A 164 -17.94 14.27 21.18
CA ASP A 164 -18.57 15.32 21.99
C ASP A 164 -17.81 16.65 21.96
N GLY A 165 -18.42 17.70 22.49
CA GLY A 165 -17.86 19.05 22.49
C GLY A 165 -16.60 19.24 23.35
N GLN A 166 -16.17 18.22 24.08
CA GLN A 166 -14.93 18.20 24.88
C GLN A 166 -13.91 17.17 24.31
N PHE A 167 -14.05 16.80 23.05
CA PHE A 167 -13.20 15.81 22.38
C PHE A 167 -13.16 14.45 23.09
N GLY A 168 -14.27 14.05 23.72
CA GLY A 168 -14.54 12.68 24.07
C GLY A 168 -14.95 11.92 22.83
N VAL A 169 -14.26 10.81 22.51
CA VAL A 169 -14.44 10.06 21.27
C VAL A 169 -14.48 8.56 21.49
N GLY A 170 -15.21 7.86 20.65
CA GLY A 170 -15.21 6.40 20.61
C GLY A 170 -16.24 5.80 19.66
N PRO A 171 -16.06 4.55 19.23
CA PRO A 171 -17.06 3.81 18.47
C PRO A 171 -18.25 3.45 19.37
N VAL A 172 -19.47 3.56 18.84
CA VAL A 172 -20.71 3.23 19.54
C VAL A 172 -21.40 2.05 18.89
N PRO A 173 -21.09 0.82 19.33
CA PRO A 173 -21.56 -0.41 18.68
C PRO A 173 -23.06 -0.54 18.56
N THR A 174 -23.82 -0.08 19.56
CA THR A 174 -25.28 -0.21 19.64
C THR A 174 -26.04 1.01 19.15
N ARG A 175 -25.38 1.98 18.52
CA ARG A 175 -26.05 3.21 18.04
C ARG A 175 -27.10 2.93 16.97
N ALA A 176 -26.88 1.93 16.13
CA ALA A 176 -27.80 1.57 15.06
C ALA A 176 -29.06 0.83 15.56
N GLY A 177 -28.98 0.12 16.66
CA GLY A 177 -30.08 -0.68 17.19
C GLY A 177 -29.67 -1.54 18.38
N ASP A 178 -30.69 -2.17 19.01
CA ASP A 178 -30.49 -3.09 20.12
C ASP A 178 -29.73 -4.38 19.65
N TRP A 179 -28.95 -4.91 20.56
CA TRP A 179 -28.38 -6.25 20.42
C TRP A 179 -29.11 -7.22 21.34
N GLN A 180 -29.55 -8.31 20.76
CA GLN A 180 -30.13 -9.43 21.52
C GLN A 180 -29.13 -10.55 21.56
N LEU A 181 -28.87 -11.08 22.74
CA LEU A 181 -27.99 -12.23 22.97
C LEU A 181 -28.77 -13.26 23.83
N GLY A 182 -28.90 -14.45 23.31
CA GLY A 182 -29.41 -15.59 24.08
C GLY A 182 -28.38 -16.04 25.13
N LYS A 183 -28.82 -16.72 26.18
CA LYS A 183 -27.91 -17.29 27.17
C LYS A 183 -26.87 -18.19 26.52
N GLY A 184 -25.60 -17.94 26.81
CA GLY A 184 -24.43 -18.66 26.25
C GLY A 184 -23.96 -18.09 24.91
N GLU A 185 -24.66 -17.12 24.29
CA GLU A 185 -24.18 -16.47 23.10
C GLU A 185 -23.05 -15.50 23.43
N THR A 186 -22.07 -15.42 22.52
CA THR A 186 -20.91 -14.53 22.61
C THR A 186 -20.91 -13.53 21.48
N VAL A 187 -20.59 -12.29 21.79
CA VAL A 187 -20.29 -11.24 20.81
C VAL A 187 -18.86 -10.78 20.99
N GLU A 188 -18.15 -10.54 19.88
CA GLU A 188 -16.77 -10.07 19.86
C GLU A 188 -16.67 -8.72 19.18
N LEU A 189 -15.73 -7.90 19.67
CA LEU A 189 -15.36 -6.61 19.09
C LEU A 189 -13.84 -6.46 19.12
N ARG A 190 -13.31 -5.82 18.09
CA ARG A 190 -11.88 -5.58 17.93
C ARG A 190 -11.63 -4.13 17.57
N TYR A 191 -10.74 -3.49 18.30
CA TYR A 191 -10.34 -2.10 18.06
C TYR A 191 -8.83 -1.97 18.16
N ARG A 192 -8.31 -0.96 17.46
CA ARG A 192 -6.93 -0.52 17.62
C ARG A 192 -6.90 0.96 17.97
N LEU A 193 -6.04 1.33 18.89
CA LEU A 193 -5.65 2.70 19.15
C LEU A 193 -4.21 2.88 18.68
N HIS A 194 -3.99 3.89 17.87
CA HIS A 194 -2.68 4.27 17.39
C HIS A 194 -2.33 5.65 17.94
N VAL A 195 -1.29 5.71 18.76
CA VAL A 195 -0.81 6.95 19.40
C VAL A 195 0.39 7.44 18.61
N HIS A 196 0.26 8.61 18.01
CA HIS A 196 1.27 9.17 17.13
C HIS A 196 1.39 10.70 17.28
N THR A 197 2.35 11.30 16.60
CA THR A 197 2.60 12.76 16.61
C THR A 197 2.82 13.26 15.18
N GLY A 198 2.83 14.57 14.99
CA GLY A 198 3.02 15.18 13.68
C GLY A 198 1.71 15.57 12.99
N PRO A 199 1.73 15.89 11.70
CA PRO A 199 0.53 16.22 10.93
C PRO A 199 -0.35 14.98 10.72
N LEU A 200 -1.67 15.21 10.67
CA LEU A 200 -2.61 14.14 10.30
C LEU A 200 -2.37 13.71 8.84
N ASP A 201 -2.02 12.47 8.63
CA ASP A 201 -1.81 11.85 7.32
C ASP A 201 -2.87 10.76 7.06
N ASP A 202 -3.87 11.12 6.27
CA ASP A 202 -4.97 10.22 5.89
C ASP A 202 -4.47 8.97 5.15
N VAL A 203 -3.42 9.08 4.34
CA VAL A 203 -2.87 7.96 3.57
C VAL A 203 -2.22 6.96 4.51
N TYR A 204 -1.42 7.46 5.44
CA TYR A 204 -0.79 6.64 6.48
C TYR A 204 -1.84 5.93 7.35
N LEU A 205 -2.86 6.68 7.83
CA LEU A 205 -3.92 6.11 8.68
C LEU A 205 -4.79 5.08 7.94
N ASN A 206 -5.10 5.31 6.67
CA ASN A 206 -5.81 4.33 5.85
C ASN A 206 -4.99 3.06 5.65
N ARG A 207 -3.69 3.17 5.43
CA ARG A 207 -2.75 2.04 5.31
C ARG A 207 -2.66 1.27 6.64
N ALA A 208 -2.51 1.99 7.76
CA ALA A 208 -2.47 1.39 9.11
C ALA A 208 -3.79 0.68 9.46
N TRP A 209 -4.94 1.26 9.08
CA TRP A 209 -6.24 0.63 9.24
C TRP A 209 -6.36 -0.64 8.38
N THR A 210 -5.96 -0.59 7.12
CA THR A 210 -5.99 -1.74 6.21
C THR A 210 -5.20 -2.93 6.77
N HIS A 211 -4.03 -2.65 7.33
CA HIS A 211 -3.21 -3.67 7.99
C HIS A 211 -3.90 -4.24 9.24
N PHE A 212 -4.50 -3.39 10.07
CA PHE A 212 -5.26 -3.84 11.25
C PHE A 212 -6.49 -4.67 10.87
N ALA A 213 -7.20 -4.26 9.83
CA ALA A 213 -8.39 -4.92 9.33
C ALA A 213 -8.11 -6.31 8.72
N GLY A 214 -6.82 -6.70 8.56
CA GLY A 214 -6.45 -7.90 7.82
C GLY A 214 -6.89 -7.83 6.35
N GLN A 215 -7.25 -6.64 5.89
CA GLN A 215 -7.61 -6.41 4.50
C GLN A 215 -6.32 -6.12 3.72
N GLN A 216 -6.01 -7.00 2.81
CA GLN A 216 -5.07 -6.66 1.75
C GLN A 216 -5.65 -5.48 0.98
N HIS A 217 -4.80 -4.52 0.58
CA HIS A 217 -5.20 -3.41 -0.28
C HIS A 217 -6.02 -3.94 -1.45
N SER A 218 -7.28 -3.54 -1.54
CA SER A 218 -8.29 -3.90 -2.53
C SER A 218 -9.44 -4.82 -2.09
N GLY A 219 -9.92 -4.71 -0.86
CA GLY A 219 -10.86 -5.65 -0.25
C GLY A 219 -12.07 -6.08 -1.09
N ALA A 220 -12.86 -5.18 -1.65
CA ALA A 220 -14.08 -5.59 -2.39
C ALA A 220 -13.78 -6.08 -3.81
N MET A 221 -12.90 -5.42 -4.54
CA MET A 221 -12.55 -5.79 -5.92
C MET A 221 -11.75 -7.09 -5.96
N TRP A 222 -10.81 -7.32 -5.04
CA TRP A 222 -10.05 -8.57 -4.97
C TRP A 222 -10.86 -9.75 -4.47
N ASN A 223 -11.80 -9.54 -3.55
CA ASN A 223 -12.71 -10.60 -3.14
C ASN A 223 -13.67 -10.97 -4.28
N LEU A 224 -14.11 -10.00 -5.06
CA LEU A 224 -14.88 -10.24 -6.27
C LEU A 224 -14.03 -10.97 -7.33
N ALA A 225 -12.82 -10.50 -7.58
CA ALA A 225 -11.89 -11.12 -8.53
C ALA A 225 -11.50 -12.54 -8.12
N ARG A 226 -11.27 -12.79 -6.81
CA ARG A 226 -11.05 -14.16 -6.30
C ARG A 226 -12.26 -15.05 -6.45
N ALA A 227 -13.46 -14.54 -6.16
CA ALA A 227 -14.70 -15.30 -6.32
C ALA A 227 -14.98 -15.61 -7.80
N GLU A 228 -14.62 -14.72 -8.71
CA GLU A 228 -14.69 -14.92 -10.15
C GLU A 228 -13.58 -15.88 -10.63
N ALA A 229 -12.35 -15.74 -10.14
CA ALA A 229 -11.23 -16.61 -10.48
C ALA A 229 -11.49 -18.08 -10.09
N HIS A 230 -12.14 -18.33 -8.95
CA HIS A 230 -12.53 -19.69 -8.56
C HIS A 230 -13.60 -20.30 -9.48
N LYS A 231 -14.33 -19.50 -10.23
CA LYS A 231 -15.36 -19.95 -11.19
C LYS A 231 -14.85 -19.93 -12.62
N ALA A 232 -13.75 -19.23 -12.90
CA ALA A 232 -13.21 -19.12 -14.23
C ALA A 232 -12.53 -20.44 -14.65
N LYS A 233 -12.87 -20.94 -15.81
CA LYS A 233 -12.08 -21.99 -16.46
C LYS A 233 -10.78 -21.35 -16.94
N LEU A 234 -9.64 -21.85 -16.46
CA LEU A 234 -8.34 -21.46 -16.99
C LEU A 234 -8.25 -21.95 -18.45
N LEU A 235 -8.08 -21.01 -19.35
CA LEU A 235 -7.88 -21.29 -20.76
C LEU A 235 -6.40 -21.60 -21.02
N THR A 236 -6.14 -22.52 -21.93
CA THR A 236 -4.78 -22.64 -22.47
C THR A 236 -4.42 -21.37 -23.26
N PRO A 237 -3.13 -21.08 -23.48
CA PRO A 237 -2.72 -19.90 -24.23
C PRO A 237 -3.39 -19.80 -25.61
N ARG A 238 -3.52 -20.91 -26.34
CA ARG A 238 -4.20 -20.96 -27.64
C ARG A 238 -5.70 -20.73 -27.54
N GLU A 239 -6.37 -21.29 -26.53
CA GLU A 239 -7.78 -21.01 -26.26
C GLU A 239 -8.00 -19.55 -25.90
N ALA A 240 -7.10 -18.95 -25.13
CA ALA A 240 -7.17 -17.53 -24.76
C ALA A 240 -7.03 -16.64 -26.00
N ALA A 241 -6.03 -16.86 -26.84
CA ALA A 241 -5.87 -16.13 -28.10
C ALA A 241 -7.09 -16.26 -29.02
N ALA A 242 -7.62 -17.48 -29.18
CA ALA A 242 -8.79 -17.74 -30.00
C ALA A 242 -10.08 -17.09 -29.44
N ALA A 243 -10.17 -16.82 -28.16
CA ALA A 243 -11.30 -16.14 -27.52
C ALA A 243 -11.25 -14.60 -27.64
N MET A 244 -10.14 -14.03 -28.10
CA MET A 244 -9.98 -12.59 -28.29
C MET A 244 -10.70 -12.13 -29.57
N THR A 245 -11.31 -10.95 -29.52
CA THR A 245 -11.90 -10.31 -30.69
C THR A 245 -10.92 -9.28 -31.24
N ALA A 246 -10.46 -9.50 -32.46
CA ALA A 246 -9.60 -8.57 -33.18
C ALA A 246 -10.40 -7.77 -34.22
N PRO A 247 -10.01 -6.53 -34.56
CA PRO A 247 -10.55 -5.81 -35.71
C PRO A 247 -10.29 -6.54 -37.04
N ASP A 248 -11.07 -6.24 -38.07
CA ASP A 248 -10.87 -6.80 -39.41
C ASP A 248 -9.44 -6.56 -39.90
N GLY A 249 -8.82 -7.63 -40.41
CA GLY A 249 -7.45 -7.60 -40.90
C GLY A 249 -6.36 -7.85 -39.86
N PHE A 250 -6.75 -8.12 -38.61
CA PHE A 250 -5.82 -8.51 -37.53
C PHE A 250 -6.12 -9.93 -37.04
N GLU A 251 -5.06 -10.63 -36.68
CA GLU A 251 -5.12 -11.96 -36.05
C GLU A 251 -4.35 -11.93 -34.73
N VAL A 252 -4.84 -12.67 -33.73
CA VAL A 252 -4.15 -12.84 -32.45
C VAL A 252 -3.55 -14.23 -32.40
N SER A 253 -2.23 -14.31 -32.26
CA SER A 253 -1.47 -15.54 -32.09
C SER A 253 -0.75 -15.58 -30.75
N VAL A 254 -0.35 -16.78 -30.33
CA VAL A 254 0.51 -16.95 -29.14
C VAL A 254 1.94 -17.00 -29.59
N TRP A 255 2.72 -15.98 -29.27
CA TRP A 255 4.15 -15.94 -29.58
C TRP A 255 5.00 -16.65 -28.52
N ALA A 256 4.69 -16.47 -27.23
CA ALA A 256 5.29 -17.19 -26.11
C ALA A 256 4.31 -17.31 -24.95
N ALA A 257 4.40 -18.38 -24.19
CA ALA A 257 3.55 -18.64 -23.03
C ALA A 257 4.26 -19.57 -22.03
N GLU A 258 3.60 -19.81 -20.89
CA GLU A 258 4.07 -20.81 -19.93
C GLU A 258 4.16 -22.22 -20.56
N PRO A 259 5.20 -22.97 -20.24
CA PRO A 259 6.25 -22.76 -19.25
C PRO A 259 7.50 -22.02 -19.78
N MET A 260 7.50 -21.52 -21.01
CA MET A 260 8.65 -20.83 -21.60
C MET A 260 8.95 -19.53 -20.89
N ILE A 261 7.90 -18.79 -20.49
CA ILE A 261 7.95 -17.56 -19.69
C ILE A 261 7.03 -17.69 -18.49
N THR A 262 7.35 -16.97 -17.40
CA THR A 262 6.50 -16.88 -16.20
C THR A 262 6.62 -15.48 -15.62
N GLN A 263 5.51 -14.91 -15.13
CA GLN A 263 5.48 -13.61 -14.44
C GLN A 263 6.27 -12.49 -15.16
N PRO A 264 6.02 -12.24 -16.45
CA PRO A 264 6.71 -11.17 -17.17
C PRO A 264 6.29 -9.80 -16.61
N MET A 265 7.29 -8.99 -16.20
CA MET A 265 7.07 -7.64 -15.68
C MET A 265 7.36 -6.57 -16.74
N ALA A 266 8.39 -6.75 -17.50
CA ALA A 266 8.82 -5.84 -18.56
C ALA A 266 9.43 -6.63 -19.73
N PHE A 267 9.38 -6.05 -20.91
CA PHE A 267 10.02 -6.62 -22.09
C PHE A 267 10.51 -5.52 -23.04
N CYS A 268 11.48 -5.87 -23.88
CA CYS A 268 11.94 -5.04 -24.99
C CYS A 268 12.47 -5.92 -26.12
N TRP A 269 12.57 -5.37 -27.31
CA TRP A 269 13.19 -6.02 -28.47
C TRP A 269 14.63 -5.54 -28.66
N ASP A 270 15.51 -6.43 -29.08
CA ASP A 270 16.85 -6.04 -29.53
C ASP A 270 16.87 -5.82 -31.05
N ASP A 271 18.02 -5.39 -31.56
CA ASP A 271 18.25 -5.12 -32.99
C ASP A 271 18.29 -6.40 -33.88
N ARG A 272 18.34 -7.57 -33.26
CA ARG A 272 18.24 -8.87 -33.91
C ARG A 272 16.78 -9.36 -33.97
N GLY A 273 15.84 -8.65 -33.39
CA GLY A 273 14.43 -9.04 -33.31
C GLY A 273 14.13 -10.09 -32.25
N ARG A 274 14.99 -10.24 -31.25
CA ARG A 274 14.78 -11.15 -30.11
C ARG A 274 14.07 -10.41 -28.98
N LEU A 275 13.20 -11.11 -28.28
CA LEU A 275 12.46 -10.55 -27.15
C LEU A 275 13.23 -10.79 -25.84
N TRP A 276 13.55 -9.70 -25.16
CA TRP A 276 14.11 -9.72 -23.82
C TRP A 276 12.99 -9.55 -22.81
N ILE A 277 12.95 -10.38 -21.75
CA ILE A 277 11.88 -10.39 -20.74
C ILE A 277 12.49 -10.36 -19.35
N ALA A 278 12.00 -9.46 -18.52
CA ALA A 278 12.22 -9.47 -17.07
C ALA A 278 11.12 -10.31 -16.41
N GLU A 279 11.48 -11.47 -15.87
CA GLU A 279 10.61 -12.26 -15.01
C GLU A 279 10.80 -11.84 -13.56
N ASN A 280 9.78 -11.21 -12.96
CA ASN A 280 9.84 -10.75 -11.58
C ASN A 280 9.07 -11.71 -10.66
N ARG A 281 9.78 -12.62 -10.01
CA ARG A 281 9.22 -13.60 -9.08
C ARG A 281 9.11 -13.08 -7.65
N ASP A 282 9.68 -11.90 -7.38
CA ASP A 282 9.59 -11.22 -6.09
C ASP A 282 8.32 -10.40 -5.93
N TYR A 283 7.57 -10.18 -7.03
CA TYR A 283 6.38 -9.33 -7.02
C TYR A 283 5.23 -9.86 -6.16
N GLU A 284 5.07 -11.17 -6.06
CA GLU A 284 3.99 -11.80 -5.29
C GLU A 284 4.18 -11.72 -3.77
N ASN A 285 5.40 -11.58 -3.28
CA ASN A 285 5.73 -11.52 -1.86
C ASN A 285 5.40 -10.16 -1.25
N ARG A 286 4.18 -9.67 -1.50
CA ARG A 286 3.71 -8.34 -1.07
C ARG A 286 3.70 -8.13 0.43
N HIS A 287 3.72 -9.21 1.21
CA HIS A 287 3.66 -9.15 2.66
C HIS A 287 5.05 -8.97 3.31
N ASP A 288 6.10 -9.34 2.61
CA ASP A 288 7.45 -9.41 3.16
C ASP A 288 8.37 -8.27 2.70
N GLY A 289 7.78 -7.21 2.14
CA GLY A 289 8.56 -6.12 1.56
C GLY A 289 9.14 -6.47 0.19
N PHE A 290 10.20 -5.80 -0.22
CA PHE A 290 10.97 -6.12 -1.42
C PHE A 290 11.98 -7.24 -1.07
N ALA A 291 11.50 -8.47 -0.97
CA ALA A 291 12.37 -9.62 -0.72
C ALA A 291 13.07 -10.04 -2.03
N ASN A 292 14.29 -10.55 -1.93
CA ASN A 292 14.99 -11.22 -3.03
C ASN A 292 14.80 -12.73 -2.87
N SER A 293 13.98 -13.35 -3.72
CA SER A 293 13.82 -14.81 -3.74
C SER A 293 15.03 -15.52 -4.34
N GLY A 294 15.83 -14.80 -5.12
CA GLY A 294 16.87 -15.38 -5.97
C GLY A 294 16.35 -16.01 -7.27
N ASP A 295 15.03 -15.99 -7.49
CA ASP A 295 14.37 -16.68 -8.61
C ASP A 295 14.05 -15.76 -9.79
N SER A 296 14.12 -14.44 -9.60
CA SER A 296 13.89 -13.46 -10.67
C SER A 296 15.01 -13.50 -11.68
N ARG A 297 14.67 -13.35 -12.96
CA ARG A 297 15.63 -13.54 -14.06
C ARG A 297 15.31 -12.71 -15.28
N ILE A 298 16.29 -12.60 -16.15
CA ILE A 298 16.18 -11.99 -17.48
C ILE A 298 16.32 -13.09 -18.53
N LEU A 299 15.36 -13.15 -19.44
CA LEU A 299 15.31 -14.12 -20.52
C LEU A 299 15.52 -13.45 -21.87
N ILE A 300 16.09 -14.19 -22.82
CA ILE A 300 16.11 -13.87 -24.24
C ILE A 300 15.32 -14.97 -24.96
N LEU A 301 14.31 -14.57 -25.72
CA LEU A 301 13.49 -15.45 -26.54
C LEU A 301 13.69 -15.11 -28.01
N GLU A 302 13.67 -16.14 -28.85
CA GLU A 302 13.84 -16.03 -30.30
C GLU A 302 12.89 -16.98 -31.02
N ASP A 303 12.35 -16.52 -32.14
CA ASP A 303 11.63 -17.32 -33.13
C ASP A 303 12.65 -17.60 -34.26
N THR A 304 13.32 -18.74 -34.20
CA THR A 304 14.45 -19.05 -35.09
C THR A 304 14.00 -19.53 -36.47
N ASP A 305 12.82 -20.14 -36.56
CA ASP A 305 12.26 -20.66 -37.82
C ASP A 305 11.22 -19.70 -38.45
N ARG A 306 10.90 -18.60 -37.77
CA ARG A 306 9.98 -17.53 -38.20
C ARG A 306 8.56 -18.01 -38.46
N ASP A 307 8.09 -18.91 -37.62
CA ASP A 307 6.70 -19.41 -37.67
C ASP A 307 5.71 -18.53 -36.88
N GLY A 308 6.22 -17.51 -36.20
CA GLY A 308 5.42 -16.59 -35.35
C GLY A 308 5.32 -17.04 -33.90
N SER A 309 6.12 -18.01 -33.48
CA SER A 309 6.20 -18.48 -32.10
C SER A 309 7.65 -18.62 -31.66
N ALA A 310 7.97 -18.26 -30.44
CA ALA A 310 9.32 -18.43 -29.88
C ALA A 310 9.62 -19.93 -29.71
N ASP A 311 10.76 -20.36 -30.20
CA ASP A 311 11.25 -21.74 -30.13
C ASP A 311 12.60 -21.86 -29.40
N ASN A 312 13.34 -20.76 -29.23
CA ASN A 312 14.59 -20.71 -28.51
C ASN A 312 14.44 -19.81 -27.26
N ARG A 313 14.97 -20.30 -26.14
CA ARG A 313 14.96 -19.60 -24.85
C ARG A 313 16.31 -19.68 -24.18
N ARG A 314 16.86 -18.54 -23.82
CA ARG A 314 18.11 -18.43 -23.09
C ARG A 314 17.90 -17.61 -21.81
N VAL A 315 18.59 -17.99 -20.73
CA VAL A 315 18.66 -17.19 -19.51
C VAL A 315 19.89 -16.32 -19.60
N PHE A 316 19.70 -15.01 -19.63
CA PHE A 316 20.77 -14.01 -19.67
C PHE A 316 21.35 -13.75 -18.27
N LEU A 317 20.47 -13.63 -17.27
CA LEU A 317 20.85 -13.34 -15.88
C LEU A 317 19.82 -13.95 -14.92
N GLU A 318 20.29 -14.49 -13.80
CA GLU A 318 19.47 -14.96 -12.67
C GLU A 318 19.88 -14.29 -11.35
N GLY A 319 19.00 -14.33 -10.35
CA GLY A 319 19.28 -13.85 -8.99
C GLY A 319 19.30 -12.34 -8.84
N ILE A 320 18.64 -11.61 -9.75
CA ILE A 320 18.50 -10.16 -9.67
C ILE A 320 17.19 -9.82 -8.92
N PRO A 321 17.22 -9.00 -7.85
CA PRO A 321 16.01 -8.68 -7.11
C PRO A 321 15.12 -7.72 -7.88
N PHE A 322 13.83 -8.01 -7.89
CA PHE A 322 12.76 -7.16 -8.38
C PHE A 322 13.03 -6.43 -9.71
N PRO A 323 13.33 -7.15 -10.82
CA PRO A 323 13.51 -6.53 -12.12
C PRO A 323 12.18 -5.92 -12.61
N ALA A 324 12.11 -4.59 -12.69
CA ALA A 324 10.87 -3.85 -12.96
C ALA A 324 10.81 -3.21 -14.35
N ALA A 325 11.96 -2.94 -14.97
CA ALA A 325 12.03 -2.31 -16.29
C ALA A 325 13.33 -2.70 -17.01
N ILE A 326 13.27 -2.88 -18.33
CA ILE A 326 14.45 -3.25 -19.13
C ILE A 326 14.53 -2.49 -20.45
N ALA A 327 15.76 -2.27 -20.91
CA ALA A 327 16.05 -1.79 -22.25
C ALA A 327 17.42 -2.30 -22.70
N VAL A 328 17.55 -2.82 -23.91
CA VAL A 328 18.82 -3.27 -24.47
C VAL A 328 19.49 -2.12 -25.23
N GLY A 329 20.80 -2.00 -25.11
CA GLY A 329 21.59 -1.01 -25.85
C GLY A 329 22.96 -0.79 -25.24
N LEU A 330 23.88 -0.25 -26.07
CA LEU A 330 25.27 0.03 -25.68
C LEU A 330 25.99 -1.20 -25.12
N GLU A 331 25.88 -2.34 -25.84
CA GLU A 331 26.57 -3.60 -25.53
C GLU A 331 26.16 -4.21 -24.16
N GLY A 332 24.89 -4.05 -23.78
CA GLY A 332 24.36 -4.61 -22.55
C GLY A 332 22.90 -4.33 -22.29
N LEU A 333 22.46 -4.73 -21.12
CA LEU A 333 21.12 -4.55 -20.62
C LEU A 333 21.08 -3.41 -19.59
N TRP A 334 20.15 -2.50 -19.77
CA TRP A 334 19.75 -1.49 -18.77
C TRP A 334 18.57 -2.04 -17.99
N LEU A 335 18.72 -2.11 -16.67
CA LEU A 335 17.75 -2.74 -15.79
C LEU A 335 17.34 -1.80 -14.66
N GLY A 336 16.05 -1.52 -14.58
CA GLY A 336 15.43 -0.92 -13.40
C GLY A 336 15.16 -1.99 -12.35
N ALA A 337 15.98 -2.04 -11.32
CA ALA A 337 15.85 -2.91 -10.15
C ALA A 337 15.91 -2.01 -8.89
N PRO A 338 14.76 -1.48 -8.39
CA PRO A 338 14.81 -0.49 -7.33
C PRO A 338 15.61 -1.00 -6.11
N PRO A 339 16.42 -0.15 -5.47
CA PRO A 339 16.51 1.30 -5.66
C PRO A 339 17.42 1.73 -6.82
N ASN A 340 17.87 0.84 -7.69
CA ASN A 340 18.92 1.07 -8.65
C ASN A 340 18.47 1.06 -10.12
N LEU A 341 19.17 1.81 -10.95
CA LEU A 341 19.28 1.60 -12.38
C LEU A 341 20.65 0.95 -12.64
N LEU A 342 20.64 -0.28 -13.13
CA LEU A 342 21.81 -1.07 -13.38
C LEU A 342 22.16 -1.08 -14.88
N PHE A 343 23.46 -1.16 -15.19
CA PHE A 343 23.95 -1.56 -16.48
C PHE A 343 24.65 -2.91 -16.36
N ILE A 344 24.23 -3.86 -17.17
CA ILE A 344 24.68 -5.24 -17.15
C ILE A 344 25.30 -5.54 -18.51
N PRO A 345 26.64 -5.57 -18.61
CA PRO A 345 27.32 -5.77 -19.89
C PRO A 345 27.22 -7.20 -20.39
N ASP A 346 27.33 -7.35 -21.70
CA ASP A 346 27.58 -8.56 -22.44
C ASP A 346 28.64 -8.21 -23.51
N ARG A 347 29.91 -8.09 -23.08
CA ARG A 347 30.98 -7.54 -23.93
C ARG A 347 31.46 -8.53 -24.99
N ASN A 348 31.31 -9.82 -24.74
CA ASN A 348 31.76 -10.88 -25.68
C ASN A 348 30.58 -11.29 -26.60
N GLY A 349 29.35 -10.86 -26.36
CA GLY A 349 28.18 -11.14 -27.18
C GLY A 349 27.72 -12.59 -27.11
N ASP A 350 27.94 -13.27 -25.99
CA ASP A 350 27.57 -14.69 -25.84
C ASP A 350 26.17 -14.88 -25.25
N ASP A 351 25.43 -13.78 -25.05
CA ASP A 351 24.07 -13.71 -24.44
C ASP A 351 24.05 -14.18 -22.98
N LEU A 352 25.13 -13.99 -22.25
CA LEU A 352 25.25 -14.18 -20.82
C LEU A 352 25.75 -12.88 -20.16
N ALA A 353 25.23 -12.55 -19.00
CA ALA A 353 25.63 -11.35 -18.28
C ALA A 353 27.08 -11.48 -17.75
N ASP A 354 27.91 -10.44 -17.96
CA ASP A 354 29.21 -10.29 -17.29
C ASP A 354 28.94 -9.85 -15.82
N THR A 355 28.64 -10.82 -14.96
CA THR A 355 28.10 -10.54 -13.59
C THR A 355 29.06 -9.80 -12.67
N ASP A 356 30.39 -9.94 -12.90
CA ASP A 356 31.39 -9.23 -12.10
C ASP A 356 31.50 -7.74 -12.46
N ASP A 357 30.88 -7.34 -13.55
CA ASP A 357 30.97 -5.99 -14.13
C ASP A 357 29.61 -5.26 -14.13
N ILE A 358 28.64 -5.70 -13.33
CA ILE A 358 27.35 -5.02 -13.20
C ILE A 358 27.54 -3.67 -12.51
N GLU A 359 27.19 -2.60 -13.20
CA GLU A 359 27.38 -1.24 -12.74
C GLU A 359 26.08 -0.64 -12.17
N VAL A 360 26.13 -0.01 -11.00
CA VAL A 360 25.06 0.86 -10.51
C VAL A 360 25.25 2.24 -11.15
N ARG A 361 24.45 2.56 -12.15
CA ARG A 361 24.54 3.85 -12.87
C ARG A 361 23.84 4.99 -12.14
N LEU A 362 22.67 4.68 -11.57
CA LEU A 362 21.88 5.59 -10.73
C LEU A 362 21.29 4.81 -9.57
N THR A 363 21.00 5.51 -8.47
CA THR A 363 20.34 4.94 -7.30
C THR A 363 19.36 5.95 -6.68
N GLY A 364 18.55 5.51 -5.72
CA GLY A 364 17.67 6.36 -4.94
C GLY A 364 16.19 6.28 -5.30
N TRP A 365 15.78 5.31 -6.15
CA TRP A 365 14.37 5.00 -6.32
C TRP A 365 13.79 4.44 -5.02
N GLY A 366 12.66 5.01 -4.60
CA GLY A 366 11.96 4.53 -3.41
C GLY A 366 11.38 3.14 -3.59
N ILE A 367 11.19 2.46 -2.48
CA ILE A 367 10.67 1.09 -2.40
C ILE A 367 9.40 1.00 -1.54
N ASP A 368 8.74 2.12 -1.29
CA ASP A 368 7.51 2.17 -0.48
C ASP A 368 6.34 1.48 -1.17
N ASP A 369 6.29 1.53 -2.49
CA ASP A 369 5.27 0.90 -3.32
C ASP A 369 5.87 0.15 -4.50
N ARG A 370 5.43 -1.10 -4.71
CA ARG A 370 5.95 -1.99 -5.77
C ARG A 370 5.39 -1.70 -7.15
N HIS A 371 4.20 -1.10 -7.23
CA HIS A 371 3.54 -0.79 -8.49
C HIS A 371 4.04 0.53 -9.08
N GLU A 372 4.53 1.42 -8.23
CA GLU A 372 4.79 2.81 -8.58
C GLU A 372 6.26 3.21 -8.44
N THR A 373 7.17 2.25 -8.56
CA THR A 373 8.62 2.47 -8.59
C THR A 373 9.13 2.69 -10.02
N ILE A 374 10.43 2.57 -10.25
CA ILE A 374 11.05 2.67 -11.58
C ILE A 374 10.39 1.71 -12.57
N ASN A 375 9.98 2.22 -13.74
CA ASN A 375 9.37 1.40 -14.80
C ASN A 375 9.60 2.01 -16.19
N SER A 376 9.18 1.28 -17.24
CA SER A 376 9.06 1.75 -18.63
C SER A 376 10.36 2.30 -19.24
N LEU A 377 11.47 1.57 -19.11
CA LEU A 377 12.71 1.97 -19.80
C LEU A 377 12.52 1.96 -21.32
N HIS A 378 12.87 3.08 -21.97
CA HIS A 378 12.73 3.24 -23.41
C HIS A 378 13.78 4.20 -23.98
N TRP A 379 14.43 3.82 -25.10
CA TRP A 379 15.37 4.71 -25.79
C TRP A 379 14.63 5.78 -26.57
N GLY A 380 14.93 7.03 -26.29
CA GLY A 380 14.43 8.16 -27.06
C GLY A 380 15.19 8.35 -28.36
N PRO A 381 14.56 9.02 -29.36
CA PRO A 381 15.19 9.34 -30.63
C PRO A 381 16.39 10.29 -30.50
N ASP A 382 16.61 10.88 -29.34
CA ASP A 382 17.70 11.78 -28.98
C ASP A 382 18.88 11.06 -28.28
N GLY A 383 18.81 9.73 -28.17
CA GLY A 383 19.85 8.90 -27.56
C GLY A 383 19.85 8.90 -26.02
N TRP A 384 18.81 9.42 -25.40
CA TRP A 384 18.60 9.31 -23.97
C TRP A 384 17.79 8.04 -23.63
N LEU A 385 18.09 7.45 -22.49
CA LEU A 385 17.24 6.43 -21.89
C LEU A 385 16.19 7.10 -21.01
N TYR A 386 14.93 6.90 -21.34
CA TYR A 386 13.79 7.43 -20.59
C TYR A 386 13.21 6.37 -19.67
N GLY A 387 12.55 6.80 -18.61
CA GLY A 387 11.80 5.96 -17.70
C GLY A 387 10.71 6.73 -16.96
N CYS A 388 9.84 5.97 -16.32
CA CYS A 388 8.75 6.49 -15.51
C CYS A 388 8.89 6.10 -14.05
N GLN A 389 8.12 6.81 -13.20
CA GLN A 389 7.89 6.49 -11.79
C GLN A 389 6.52 6.99 -11.36
N GLY A 390 5.80 6.18 -10.57
CA GLY A 390 4.52 6.57 -9.97
C GLY A 390 4.66 7.44 -8.72
N PHE A 391 3.52 7.89 -8.18
CA PHE A 391 3.49 8.90 -7.12
C PHE A 391 3.49 8.33 -5.69
N ALA A 392 3.17 7.05 -5.51
CA ALA A 392 3.10 6.45 -4.18
C ALA A 392 4.48 6.18 -3.56
N THR A 393 5.54 6.42 -4.32
CA THR A 393 6.92 6.25 -3.89
C THR A 393 7.70 7.54 -4.08
N ASN A 394 8.20 8.11 -2.98
CA ASN A 394 9.11 9.26 -3.04
C ASN A 394 10.52 8.78 -3.37
N SER A 395 11.15 9.42 -4.35
CA SER A 395 12.50 9.09 -4.77
C SER A 395 13.39 10.32 -4.81
N ARG A 396 14.67 10.09 -4.54
CA ARG A 396 15.72 11.10 -4.71
C ARG A 396 16.86 10.45 -5.47
N ILE A 397 16.91 10.69 -6.75
CA ILE A 397 17.71 9.94 -7.70
C ILE A 397 19.01 10.68 -8.01
N GLY A 398 20.10 9.95 -8.00
CA GLY A 398 21.42 10.48 -8.33
C GLY A 398 22.43 9.37 -8.57
N LYS A 399 23.68 9.79 -8.77
CA LYS A 399 24.79 8.85 -8.88
C LYS A 399 25.09 8.24 -7.53
N PRO A 400 25.51 6.96 -7.48
CA PRO A 400 26.00 6.35 -6.26
C PRO A 400 27.27 7.06 -5.77
N ALA A 401 27.46 7.17 -4.46
CA ALA A 401 28.71 7.61 -3.87
C ALA A 401 29.81 6.54 -4.04
N GLY A 402 31.04 6.98 -4.28
CA GLY A 402 32.21 6.10 -4.49
C GLY A 402 32.51 5.82 -5.96
N ASP A 403 33.64 5.14 -6.20
CA ASP A 403 34.14 4.83 -7.54
C ASP A 403 33.46 3.57 -8.09
N GLY A 404 32.28 3.75 -8.66
CA GLY A 404 31.58 2.69 -9.38
C GLY A 404 31.07 1.58 -8.44
N ALA A 405 29.88 1.75 -7.90
CA ALA A 405 29.24 0.68 -7.14
C ALA A 405 28.97 -0.52 -8.06
N VAL A 406 29.61 -1.63 -7.79
CA VAL A 406 29.38 -2.92 -8.45
C VAL A 406 28.27 -3.64 -7.70
N TYR A 407 27.27 -4.09 -8.43
CA TYR A 407 26.19 -4.88 -7.86
C TYR A 407 26.58 -6.36 -7.84
N GLN A 408 26.34 -7.04 -6.71
CA GLN A 408 26.56 -8.48 -6.61
C GLN A 408 25.23 -9.22 -6.78
N VAL A 409 25.20 -10.17 -7.70
CA VAL A 409 24.06 -11.06 -7.92
C VAL A 409 23.87 -11.97 -6.71
N HIS A 410 22.63 -12.28 -6.38
CA HIS A 410 22.24 -13.10 -5.22
C HIS A 410 22.45 -12.46 -3.83
N ASP A 411 22.91 -11.23 -3.75
CA ASP A 411 22.86 -10.52 -2.49
C ASP A 411 21.42 -10.29 -2.03
N ASP A 412 21.25 -10.10 -0.74
CA ASP A 412 19.99 -9.64 -0.18
C ASP A 412 19.55 -8.35 -0.89
N PHE A 413 18.26 -8.04 -0.85
CA PHE A 413 17.69 -6.86 -1.49
C PHE A 413 18.61 -5.65 -1.23
N PRO A 414 19.08 -4.94 -2.25
CA PRO A 414 20.10 -3.93 -2.09
C PRO A 414 19.62 -2.80 -1.19
N GLN A 415 20.37 -2.52 -0.14
CA GLN A 415 20.15 -1.34 0.68
C GLN A 415 20.34 -0.09 -0.18
N GLN A 416 19.71 1.02 0.20
CA GLN A 416 19.94 2.28 -0.49
C GLN A 416 21.41 2.63 -0.45
N ILE A 417 21.98 2.84 -1.64
CA ILE A 417 23.34 3.32 -1.78
C ILE A 417 23.34 4.83 -1.54
N GLU A 418 24.35 5.36 -0.83
CA GLU A 418 24.48 6.80 -0.63
C GLU A 418 24.67 7.52 -1.97
N LEU A 419 24.09 8.70 -2.09
CA LEU A 419 24.22 9.56 -3.25
C LEU A 419 25.49 10.38 -3.22
N GLN A 420 26.15 10.57 -4.38
CA GLN A 420 27.30 11.47 -4.54
C GLN A 420 26.96 12.96 -4.35
N GLY A 421 25.71 13.33 -4.27
CA GLY A 421 25.24 14.72 -4.16
C GLY A 421 23.79 14.79 -3.69
N PRO A 422 23.13 15.95 -3.85
CA PRO A 422 21.79 16.15 -3.33
C PRO A 422 20.73 15.27 -4.04
N GLY A 423 21.03 14.76 -5.24
CA GLY A 423 20.07 14.03 -6.06
C GLY A 423 18.90 14.88 -6.55
N GLU A 424 18.19 14.38 -7.54
CA GLU A 424 16.97 14.98 -8.11
C GLU A 424 15.74 14.32 -7.51
N GLN A 425 14.83 15.14 -7.00
CA GLN A 425 13.62 14.64 -6.37
C GLN A 425 12.53 14.37 -7.39
N ILE A 426 11.91 13.18 -7.33
CA ILE A 426 10.76 12.80 -8.12
C ILE A 426 9.73 12.07 -7.27
N ASN A 427 8.46 12.42 -7.47
CA ASN A 427 7.30 11.74 -6.90
C ASN A 427 6.20 11.70 -7.96
N GLY A 428 6.26 10.69 -8.79
CA GLY A 428 5.49 10.59 -10.03
C GLY A 428 6.04 11.47 -11.14
N GLY A 429 6.34 10.86 -12.29
CA GLY A 429 6.86 11.61 -13.42
C GLY A 429 7.60 10.77 -14.45
N VAL A 430 8.16 11.49 -15.40
CA VAL A 430 9.05 10.97 -16.45
C VAL A 430 10.43 11.55 -16.24
N TRP A 431 11.41 10.71 -16.32
CA TRP A 431 12.82 11.06 -16.21
C TRP A 431 13.61 10.54 -17.43
N ARG A 432 14.84 11.02 -17.60
CA ARG A 432 15.77 10.52 -18.62
C ARG A 432 17.20 10.49 -18.10
N TYR A 433 17.98 9.60 -18.66
CA TYR A 433 19.41 9.44 -18.39
C TYR A 433 20.19 9.32 -19.69
N HIS A 434 21.28 10.06 -19.79
CA HIS A 434 22.17 9.98 -20.95
C HIS A 434 23.45 9.21 -20.56
N PRO A 435 23.62 7.94 -20.96
CA PRO A 435 24.69 7.09 -20.48
C PRO A 435 26.11 7.61 -20.76
N VAL A 436 26.31 8.19 -21.96
CA VAL A 436 27.65 8.68 -22.38
C VAL A 436 27.99 10.02 -21.71
N LYS A 437 27.00 10.91 -21.52
CA LYS A 437 27.19 12.19 -20.82
C LYS A 437 27.08 12.04 -19.31
N ASP A 438 26.67 10.86 -18.86
CA ASP A 438 26.42 10.52 -17.47
C ASP A 438 25.56 11.57 -16.74
N ARG A 439 24.42 11.90 -17.36
CA ARG A 439 23.54 13.00 -16.93
C ARG A 439 22.11 12.51 -16.73
N PHE A 440 21.55 12.74 -15.55
CA PHE A 440 20.16 12.48 -15.19
C PHE A 440 19.34 13.76 -15.18
N GLU A 441 18.09 13.70 -15.65
CA GLU A 441 17.14 14.83 -15.67
C GLU A 441 15.72 14.34 -15.42
N VAL A 442 14.93 15.07 -14.63
CA VAL A 442 13.49 14.90 -14.58
C VAL A 442 12.87 15.69 -15.73
N VAL A 443 12.12 15.01 -16.60
CA VAL A 443 11.51 15.59 -17.79
C VAL A 443 10.19 16.25 -17.45
N ALA A 444 9.34 15.58 -16.67
CA ALA A 444 8.02 16.07 -16.29
C ALA A 444 7.56 15.40 -14.99
N HIS A 445 6.67 16.06 -14.24
CA HIS A 445 6.13 15.59 -12.98
C HIS A 445 4.63 15.27 -13.07
N GLY A 446 4.14 14.34 -12.25
CA GLY A 446 2.73 14.02 -12.13
C GLY A 446 2.36 12.62 -12.62
N PHE A 447 1.20 12.51 -13.28
CA PHE A 447 0.66 11.31 -13.93
C PHE A 447 0.13 10.21 -12.99
N SER A 448 0.25 10.26 -11.71
CA SER A 448 -0.03 9.20 -10.73
C SER A 448 0.83 7.96 -10.96
N ASN A 449 0.41 7.04 -11.83
CA ASN A 449 1.13 5.81 -12.15
C ASN A 449 1.39 5.73 -13.66
N PRO A 450 2.37 6.49 -14.19
CA PRO A 450 2.75 6.40 -15.58
C PRO A 450 3.36 5.03 -15.86
N TRP A 451 2.92 4.41 -16.97
CA TRP A 451 3.38 3.12 -17.39
C TRP A 451 3.26 2.99 -18.92
N GLY A 452 4.39 2.88 -19.59
CA GLY A 452 4.48 2.89 -21.03
C GLY A 452 4.90 4.25 -21.59
N ILE A 453 5.97 4.23 -22.38
CA ILE A 453 6.58 5.37 -23.07
C ILE A 453 6.69 5.04 -24.54
N ASP A 454 6.31 5.98 -25.40
CA ASP A 454 6.57 5.86 -26.84
C ASP A 454 6.65 7.26 -27.50
N TYR A 455 7.08 7.30 -28.75
CA TYR A 455 7.30 8.49 -29.53
C TYR A 455 6.54 8.43 -30.86
N ASN A 456 6.01 9.54 -31.28
CA ASN A 456 5.50 9.62 -32.65
C ASN A 456 6.62 9.90 -33.68
N ALA A 457 6.28 9.88 -34.96
CA ALA A 457 7.23 10.10 -36.05
C ALA A 457 7.90 11.49 -36.04
N LYS A 458 7.47 12.39 -35.18
CA LYS A 458 8.07 13.74 -35.00
C LYS A 458 8.95 13.81 -33.75
N GLY A 459 9.17 12.70 -33.07
CA GLY A 459 9.93 12.64 -31.82
C GLY A 459 9.22 13.24 -30.62
N GLN A 460 7.89 13.41 -30.67
CA GLN A 460 7.11 13.85 -29.53
C GLN A 460 6.85 12.68 -28.59
N LEU A 461 7.02 12.92 -27.30
CA LEU A 461 6.92 11.93 -26.26
C LEU A 461 5.47 11.76 -25.79
N PHE A 462 5.04 10.51 -25.72
CA PHE A 462 3.76 10.11 -25.15
C PHE A 462 3.95 9.09 -24.05
N ILE A 463 3.09 9.15 -23.04
CA ILE A 463 3.01 8.12 -22.01
C ILE A 463 1.58 7.70 -21.81
N THR A 464 1.41 6.49 -21.31
CA THR A 464 0.16 6.00 -20.75
C THR A 464 0.24 5.99 -19.22
N ALA A 465 -0.89 5.95 -18.54
CA ALA A 465 -0.96 5.83 -17.10
C ALA A 465 -2.00 4.78 -16.70
N CYS A 466 -1.73 4.06 -15.63
CA CYS A 466 -2.66 3.13 -15.03
C CYS A 466 -3.66 3.91 -14.14
N VAL A 467 -4.93 3.46 -14.11
CA VAL A 467 -6.02 3.95 -13.23
C VAL A 467 -6.66 5.26 -13.66
N ILE A 468 -5.90 6.32 -13.90
CA ILE A 468 -6.46 7.61 -14.33
C ILE A 468 -6.51 7.73 -15.86
N PRO A 469 -7.25 8.70 -16.44
CA PRO A 469 -7.21 9.01 -17.86
C PRO A 469 -5.79 9.30 -18.28
N HIS A 470 -5.51 8.72 -19.47
CA HIS A 470 -4.41 7.79 -19.35
C HIS A 470 -3.41 7.99 -20.48
N LEU A 471 -3.75 8.69 -21.58
CA LEU A 471 -2.81 9.04 -22.66
C LEU A 471 -2.40 10.51 -22.55
N TRP A 472 -1.11 10.76 -22.53
CA TRP A 472 -0.52 12.06 -22.28
C TRP A 472 0.51 12.42 -23.33
N HIS A 473 0.44 13.62 -23.86
CA HIS A 473 1.54 14.23 -24.62
C HIS A 473 2.47 14.93 -23.61
N VAL A 474 3.71 14.48 -23.52
CA VAL A 474 4.66 14.97 -22.50
C VAL A 474 5.47 16.14 -23.05
N ILE A 475 5.43 17.24 -22.34
CA ILE A 475 6.20 18.46 -22.62
C ILE A 475 7.26 18.60 -21.51
N PRO A 476 8.56 18.75 -21.84
CA PRO A 476 9.59 18.97 -20.85
C PRO A 476 9.27 20.14 -19.92
N GLY A 477 9.43 19.95 -18.61
CA GLY A 477 9.06 20.90 -17.57
C GLY A 477 7.57 20.93 -17.23
N GLY A 478 6.74 20.09 -17.86
CA GLY A 478 5.31 19.99 -17.60
C GLY A 478 5.00 19.43 -16.21
N ILE A 479 3.90 19.91 -15.63
CA ILE A 479 3.31 19.37 -14.40
C ILE A 479 1.94 18.82 -14.76
N TYR A 480 1.76 17.53 -14.56
CA TYR A 480 0.61 16.78 -15.04
C TYR A 480 -0.33 16.40 -13.91
N HIS A 481 -1.61 16.32 -14.23
CA HIS A 481 -2.63 15.88 -13.30
C HIS A 481 -2.28 14.53 -12.66
N ARG A 482 -2.54 14.42 -11.37
CA ARG A 482 -2.34 13.20 -10.59
C ARG A 482 -3.58 12.88 -9.74
N GLN A 483 -3.74 11.62 -9.42
CA GLN A 483 -4.89 11.11 -8.68
C GLN A 483 -4.95 11.63 -7.25
N GLY A 484 -3.82 11.86 -6.63
CA GLY A 484 -3.74 12.31 -5.24
C GLY A 484 -2.39 12.92 -4.89
N GLY A 485 -2.30 13.44 -3.66
CA GLY A 485 -1.13 14.14 -3.15
C GLY A 485 -0.90 15.51 -3.79
N GLN A 486 0.15 16.19 -3.36
CA GLN A 486 0.54 17.50 -3.86
C GLN A 486 1.77 17.38 -4.76
N HIS A 487 1.86 18.27 -5.76
CA HIS A 487 3.08 18.44 -6.54
C HIS A 487 4.18 19.07 -5.67
N PHE A 488 5.45 18.74 -5.95
CA PHE A 488 6.57 19.38 -5.27
C PHE A 488 6.70 20.87 -5.57
N ASN A 489 6.30 21.29 -6.78
CA ASN A 489 6.36 22.70 -7.16
C ASN A 489 5.11 23.44 -6.68
N PRO A 490 5.21 24.33 -5.69
CA PRO A 490 4.07 25.08 -5.17
C PRO A 490 3.62 26.23 -6.07
N TYR A 491 4.37 26.54 -7.14
CA TYR A 491 4.18 27.72 -7.99
C TYR A 491 3.57 27.41 -9.36
N PHE A 492 2.98 26.24 -9.55
CA PHE A 492 2.25 25.95 -10.78
C PHE A 492 0.81 26.49 -10.71
N TYR A 493 0.29 26.97 -11.84
CA TYR A 493 -1.07 27.52 -11.90
C TYR A 493 -2.13 26.45 -12.10
N SER A 494 -1.84 25.48 -12.95
CA SER A 494 -2.75 24.39 -13.28
C SER A 494 -1.97 23.22 -13.86
N ASP A 495 -2.40 22.01 -13.53
CA ASP A 495 -1.83 20.79 -14.08
C ASP A 495 -2.33 20.54 -15.52
N LEU A 496 -1.46 19.98 -16.34
CA LEU A 496 -1.80 19.53 -17.69
C LEU A 496 -2.69 18.28 -17.61
N ARG A 497 -3.63 18.18 -18.54
CA ARG A 497 -4.60 17.11 -18.59
C ARG A 497 -4.25 16.08 -19.66
N THR A 498 -4.85 14.91 -19.54
CA THR A 498 -4.79 13.86 -20.56
C THR A 498 -5.29 14.38 -21.90
N ILE A 499 -4.75 13.84 -23.00
CA ILE A 499 -5.23 14.14 -24.36
C ILE A 499 -6.28 13.13 -24.83
N ALA A 500 -6.34 11.95 -24.24
CA ALA A 500 -7.35 10.95 -24.52
C ALA A 500 -7.54 10.00 -23.33
N ASP A 501 -8.71 9.35 -23.29
CA ASP A 501 -9.06 8.35 -22.30
C ASP A 501 -9.60 7.12 -23.00
N HIS A 502 -8.79 6.08 -23.11
CA HIS A 502 -9.14 4.81 -23.75
C HIS A 502 -9.37 3.70 -22.73
N ARG A 503 -9.52 4.03 -21.44
CA ARG A 503 -9.78 3.02 -20.41
C ARG A 503 -11.06 2.28 -20.69
N HIS A 504 -10.99 0.96 -20.65
CA HIS A 504 -12.16 0.12 -20.67
C HIS A 504 -12.70 -0.05 -19.25
N ARG A 505 -13.87 0.52 -18.96
CA ARG A 505 -14.43 0.62 -17.60
C ARG A 505 -13.56 1.44 -16.65
N SER A 506 -13.94 1.58 -15.40
CA SER A 506 -13.46 2.68 -14.57
C SER A 506 -12.08 2.50 -13.95
N ALA A 507 -11.38 1.38 -14.11
CA ALA A 507 -10.30 1.14 -13.16
C ALA A 507 -8.92 0.89 -13.75
N HIS A 508 -8.79 0.46 -14.98
CA HIS A 508 -7.48 0.08 -15.51
C HIS A 508 -7.33 0.58 -16.93
N GLY A 509 -6.44 1.52 -17.12
CA GLY A 509 -5.90 1.84 -18.42
C GLY A 509 -4.84 0.81 -18.75
N GLY A 510 -4.88 0.23 -19.92
CA GLY A 510 -3.74 -0.48 -20.45
C GLY A 510 -2.61 0.50 -20.75
N ALA A 511 -1.40 0.11 -20.49
CA ALA A 511 -0.22 0.76 -21.01
C ALA A 511 0.06 0.24 -22.42
#